data_c3618cc249468eddbf4019578e4b86fa
#
_entry.id   c3618cc249468eddbf4019578e4b86fa
#
_cell.length_a   1.000
_cell.length_b   1.000
_cell.length_c   1.000
_cell.angle_alpha   90.00
_cell.angle_beta   90.00
_cell.angle_gamma   90.00
#
_symmetry.space_group_name_H-M   'P 1'
#
loop_
_entity.id
_entity.type
_entity.pdbx_description
1 polymer ?
#
loop_
_entity_poly.entity_id
_entity_poly.type
_entity_poly.pdbx_seq_one_letter_code
_entity_poly.pdbx_strand_id
1 'polypeptide(L)'
;MNMLSHRPMNRHLEFFAGHGGTGFGLSGNWQTIWANDIDPVKAEAFSLNHSVSMLCKSISDVNANDIPDGDLMSATFPCTNTSAAGDRTGLLGIKSGVVYQWLQRLTERGGAKHYPMAMLENPMGLVSRNQGNDLADLIQRLNSLGYAVNLSVVDGKHFVPQSRPRIFISAIARDAAENVYSRITSASLPLHNKEIYPSPLQKWMARFANDLLLVAQASTPSLPERHLQLVDCLSLDDKNDGSWASEEETKNIIDNLVGPHLERFNKMLCSPHTMVATIARRGRQKADGTRFNAA
;
A
#
# COMPACT_ATOMS: atom_id res chain seq x y z
N MET A 1 -30.01 -30.80 -13.41
CA MET A 1 -28.61 -30.74 -13.84
C MET A 1 -28.28 -29.27 -13.99
N ASN A 2 -27.82 -28.62 -12.88
CA ASN A 2 -27.53 -27.19 -12.85
C ASN A 2 -26.18 -26.93 -13.55
N MET A 3 -26.24 -26.38 -14.75
CA MET A 3 -25.08 -25.76 -15.37
C MET A 3 -24.79 -24.46 -14.60
N LEU A 4 -23.97 -24.54 -13.57
CA LEU A 4 -23.27 -23.37 -13.06
C LEU A 4 -22.36 -22.89 -14.19
N SER A 5 -22.81 -21.85 -14.89
CA SER A 5 -22.00 -21.13 -15.87
C SER A 5 -20.68 -20.77 -15.20
N HIS A 6 -19.56 -21.35 -15.65
CA HIS A 6 -18.23 -20.89 -15.30
C HIS A 6 -18.12 -19.43 -15.79
N ARG A 7 -18.40 -18.49 -14.89
CA ARG A 7 -17.99 -17.11 -15.12
C ARG A 7 -16.46 -17.13 -15.21
N PRO A 8 -15.85 -16.63 -16.28
CA PRO A 8 -14.39 -16.55 -16.32
C PRO A 8 -13.93 -15.74 -15.11
N MET A 9 -12.88 -16.21 -14.44
CA MET A 9 -12.28 -15.47 -13.32
C MET A 9 -11.84 -14.08 -13.82
N ASN A 10 -12.06 -13.07 -13.00
CA ASN A 10 -11.61 -11.71 -13.30
C ASN A 10 -10.08 -11.69 -13.40
N ARG A 11 -9.54 -11.00 -14.40
CA ARG A 11 -8.11 -10.98 -14.72
C ARG A 11 -7.42 -9.83 -14.00
N HIS A 12 -6.39 -10.15 -13.22
CA HIS A 12 -5.60 -9.19 -12.46
C HIS A 12 -4.16 -9.09 -13.01
N LEU A 13 -3.67 -7.85 -13.11
CA LEU A 13 -2.29 -7.53 -13.45
C LEU A 13 -1.63 -6.84 -12.25
N GLU A 14 -0.46 -7.29 -11.84
CA GLU A 14 0.24 -6.80 -10.65
C GLU A 14 1.55 -6.10 -11.02
N PHE A 15 1.59 -4.77 -10.84
CA PHE A 15 2.76 -3.94 -11.07
C PHE A 15 3.48 -3.65 -9.74
N PHE A 16 4.82 -3.63 -9.78
CA PHE A 16 5.66 -3.52 -8.58
C PHE A 16 5.32 -4.63 -7.59
N ALA A 17 5.12 -5.82 -8.12
CA ALA A 17 4.45 -6.93 -7.45
C ALA A 17 5.17 -7.44 -6.20
N GLY A 18 6.48 -7.22 -6.09
CA GLY A 18 7.22 -7.76 -4.96
C GLY A 18 7.10 -9.27 -4.87
N HIS A 19 6.61 -9.77 -3.75
CA HIS A 19 6.36 -11.21 -3.53
C HIS A 19 4.95 -11.66 -3.98
N GLY A 20 4.16 -10.78 -4.62
CA GLY A 20 2.81 -11.11 -5.10
C GLY A 20 1.71 -10.96 -4.05
N GLY A 21 1.91 -10.10 -3.05
CA GLY A 21 0.97 -9.95 -1.94
C GLY A 21 -0.43 -9.52 -2.36
N THR A 22 -0.56 -8.68 -3.39
CA THR A 22 -1.88 -8.25 -3.89
C THR A 22 -2.60 -9.39 -4.58
N GLY A 23 -1.91 -10.12 -5.48
CA GLY A 23 -2.47 -11.28 -6.15
C GLY A 23 -2.89 -12.37 -5.17
N PHE A 24 -2.11 -12.60 -4.12
CA PHE A 24 -2.47 -13.53 -3.05
C PHE A 24 -3.73 -13.09 -2.29
N GLY A 25 -3.83 -11.80 -1.93
CA GLY A 25 -5.02 -11.26 -1.25
C GLY A 25 -6.29 -11.24 -2.09
N LEU A 26 -6.17 -11.24 -3.42
CA LEU A 26 -7.27 -11.27 -4.38
C LEU A 26 -7.65 -12.69 -4.80
N SER A 27 -6.90 -13.71 -4.39
CA SER A 27 -7.14 -15.11 -4.77
C SER A 27 -8.57 -15.56 -4.41
N GLY A 28 -9.16 -16.41 -5.25
CA GLY A 28 -10.54 -16.88 -5.11
C GLY A 28 -11.55 -16.15 -6.01
N ASN A 29 -11.40 -14.85 -6.24
CA ASN A 29 -12.26 -14.08 -7.14
C ASN A 29 -11.52 -13.54 -8.37
N TRP A 30 -10.20 -13.44 -8.29
CA TRP A 30 -9.31 -12.88 -9.29
C TRP A 30 -8.19 -13.84 -9.62
N GLN A 31 -7.80 -13.88 -10.89
CA GLN A 31 -6.64 -14.60 -11.35
C GLN A 31 -5.56 -13.57 -11.75
N THR A 32 -4.42 -13.58 -11.07
CA THR A 32 -3.25 -12.85 -11.54
C THR A 32 -2.75 -13.53 -12.81
N ILE A 33 -2.77 -12.80 -13.92
CA ILE A 33 -2.36 -13.31 -15.25
C ILE A 33 -1.05 -12.70 -15.73
N TRP A 34 -0.59 -11.63 -15.09
CA TRP A 34 0.64 -10.94 -15.41
C TRP A 34 1.18 -10.18 -14.19
N ALA A 35 2.49 -10.16 -14.03
CA ALA A 35 3.15 -9.44 -12.95
C ALA A 35 4.47 -8.81 -13.42
N ASN A 36 4.87 -7.70 -12.78
CA ASN A 36 6.14 -7.01 -13.05
C ASN A 36 6.77 -6.48 -11.76
N ASP A 37 8.05 -6.68 -11.61
CA ASP A 37 8.94 -5.99 -10.66
C ASP A 37 10.34 -5.91 -11.27
N ILE A 38 11.17 -4.99 -10.79
CA ILE A 38 12.56 -4.83 -11.24
C ILE A 38 13.52 -5.75 -10.47
N ASP A 39 13.14 -6.23 -9.32
CA ASP A 39 14.00 -6.94 -8.37
C ASP A 39 13.99 -8.46 -8.62
N PRO A 40 15.12 -9.07 -9.04
CA PRO A 40 15.16 -10.50 -9.34
C PRO A 40 14.93 -11.39 -8.12
N VAL A 41 15.32 -10.96 -6.90
CA VAL A 41 15.09 -11.73 -5.68
C VAL A 41 13.60 -11.80 -5.37
N LYS A 42 12.90 -10.70 -5.61
CA LYS A 42 11.43 -10.68 -5.45
C LYS A 42 10.74 -11.51 -6.53
N ALA A 43 11.25 -11.50 -7.77
CA ALA A 43 10.72 -12.31 -8.84
C ALA A 43 10.87 -13.81 -8.55
N GLU A 44 11.97 -14.23 -7.96
CA GLU A 44 12.16 -15.61 -7.48
C GLU A 44 11.14 -15.96 -6.39
N ALA A 45 11.02 -15.13 -5.36
CA ALA A 45 10.05 -15.34 -4.29
C ALA A 45 8.59 -15.32 -4.79
N PHE A 46 8.26 -14.49 -5.79
CA PHE A 46 6.96 -14.49 -6.45
C PHE A 46 6.66 -15.84 -7.11
N SER A 47 7.64 -16.41 -7.82
CA SER A 47 7.48 -17.69 -8.53
C SER A 47 7.20 -18.88 -7.61
N LEU A 48 7.55 -18.79 -6.32
CA LEU A 48 7.25 -19.81 -5.31
C LEU A 48 5.78 -19.77 -4.88
N ASN A 49 5.11 -18.63 -5.06
CA ASN A 49 3.74 -18.40 -4.57
C ASN A 49 2.69 -18.30 -5.68
N HIS A 50 3.11 -18.08 -6.92
CA HIS A 50 2.23 -17.84 -8.06
C HIS A 50 2.58 -18.72 -9.25
N SER A 51 1.56 -19.18 -9.97
CA SER A 51 1.72 -20.00 -11.19
C SER A 51 2.08 -19.17 -12.44
N VAL A 52 1.96 -17.84 -12.38
CA VAL A 52 2.30 -16.94 -13.48
C VAL A 52 3.75 -16.46 -13.35
N SER A 53 4.47 -16.37 -14.46
CA SER A 53 5.83 -15.82 -14.46
C SER A 53 5.81 -14.30 -14.33
N MET A 54 6.70 -13.77 -13.47
CA MET A 54 6.91 -12.33 -13.34
C MET A 54 7.85 -11.80 -14.42
N LEU A 55 7.49 -10.70 -15.07
CA LEU A 55 8.39 -9.95 -15.94
C LEU A 55 9.36 -9.13 -15.08
N CYS A 56 10.59 -9.62 -14.92
CA CYS A 56 11.64 -8.97 -14.14
C CYS A 56 12.34 -7.87 -14.97
N LYS A 57 11.70 -6.69 -15.06
CA LYS A 57 12.21 -5.50 -15.78
C LYS A 57 11.77 -4.22 -15.11
N SER A 58 12.54 -3.12 -15.34
CA SER A 58 12.02 -1.78 -15.01
C SER A 58 10.74 -1.49 -15.78
N ILE A 59 9.77 -0.84 -15.15
CA ILE A 59 8.51 -0.44 -15.82
C ILE A 59 8.77 0.50 -17.01
N SER A 60 9.90 1.26 -17.02
CA SER A 60 10.34 2.07 -18.15
C SER A 60 10.67 1.23 -19.39
N ASP A 61 11.11 0.00 -19.19
CA ASP A 61 11.61 -0.90 -20.24
C ASP A 61 10.53 -1.91 -20.69
N VAL A 62 9.36 -1.88 -20.04
CA VAL A 62 8.23 -2.69 -20.44
C VAL A 62 7.55 -2.05 -21.65
N ASN A 63 7.43 -2.81 -22.75
CA ASN A 63 6.63 -2.37 -23.88
C ASN A 63 5.14 -2.44 -23.51
N ALA A 64 4.39 -1.36 -23.76
CA ALA A 64 2.97 -1.33 -23.47
C ALA A 64 2.18 -2.45 -24.16
N ASN A 65 2.59 -2.85 -25.37
CA ASN A 65 1.94 -3.93 -26.11
C ASN A 65 2.16 -5.33 -25.51
N ASP A 66 3.17 -5.49 -24.64
CA ASP A 66 3.42 -6.75 -23.93
C ASP A 66 2.57 -6.89 -22.66
N ILE A 67 1.87 -5.81 -22.28
CA ILE A 67 0.94 -5.83 -21.15
C ILE A 67 -0.42 -6.34 -21.64
N PRO A 68 -0.90 -7.50 -21.18
CA PRO A 68 -2.19 -8.05 -21.63
C PRO A 68 -3.36 -7.19 -21.13
N ASP A 69 -4.52 -7.34 -21.77
CA ASP A 69 -5.76 -6.77 -21.24
C ASP A 69 -6.16 -7.47 -19.94
N GLY A 70 -6.77 -6.72 -19.04
CA GLY A 70 -7.20 -7.22 -17.74
C GLY A 70 -8.33 -6.40 -17.16
N ASP A 71 -8.92 -6.91 -16.09
CA ASP A 71 -10.07 -6.26 -15.45
C ASP A 71 -9.64 -5.36 -14.29
N LEU A 72 -8.51 -5.67 -13.65
CA LEU A 72 -7.89 -4.91 -12.57
C LEU A 72 -6.38 -4.82 -12.74
N MET A 73 -5.84 -3.62 -12.65
CA MET A 73 -4.41 -3.39 -12.45
C MET A 73 -4.15 -2.99 -11.00
N SER A 74 -3.21 -3.63 -10.33
CA SER A 74 -2.70 -3.13 -9.04
C SER A 74 -1.29 -2.59 -9.19
N ALA A 75 -0.97 -1.52 -8.45
CA ALA A 75 0.34 -0.90 -8.45
C ALA A 75 0.75 -0.45 -7.05
N THR A 76 1.63 -1.23 -6.40
CA THR A 76 2.20 -0.91 -5.08
C THR A 76 3.58 -0.28 -5.25
N PHE A 77 3.61 0.92 -5.85
CA PHE A 77 4.85 1.56 -6.26
C PHE A 77 5.73 2.00 -5.08
N PRO A 78 7.08 2.04 -5.26
CA PRO A 78 8.01 2.37 -4.20
C PRO A 78 7.73 3.72 -3.54
N CYS A 79 7.76 3.74 -2.20
CA CYS A 79 7.43 4.89 -1.37
C CYS A 79 8.65 5.58 -0.73
N THR A 80 9.88 5.22 -1.15
CA THR A 80 11.10 5.70 -0.49
C THR A 80 11.19 7.21 -0.39
N ASN A 81 10.62 7.95 -1.33
CA ASN A 81 10.58 9.41 -1.33
C ASN A 81 9.27 9.97 -0.76
N THR A 82 8.28 9.13 -0.48
CA THR A 82 6.98 9.52 0.10
C THR A 82 6.83 9.11 1.56
N SER A 83 7.66 8.19 2.06
CA SER A 83 7.63 7.74 3.44
C SER A 83 8.36 8.72 4.39
N ALA A 84 8.05 8.65 5.67
CA ALA A 84 8.73 9.45 6.70
C ALA A 84 10.24 9.13 6.81
N ALA A 85 10.67 7.96 6.33
CA ALA A 85 12.07 7.51 6.31
C ALA A 85 12.81 7.84 5.00
N GLY A 86 12.12 8.37 3.98
CA GLY A 86 12.71 8.75 2.68
C GLY A 86 13.29 10.16 2.67
N ASP A 87 13.86 10.53 1.51
CA ASP A 87 14.49 11.84 1.24
C ASP A 87 13.51 13.01 1.08
N ARG A 88 12.21 12.71 1.09
CA ARG A 88 11.10 13.67 1.00
C ARG A 88 10.95 14.41 -0.34
N THR A 89 11.50 13.91 -1.42
CA THR A 89 11.34 14.50 -2.76
C THR A 89 9.96 14.26 -3.39
N GLY A 90 9.09 13.53 -2.71
CA GLY A 90 7.74 13.22 -3.19
C GLY A 90 7.72 12.29 -4.39
N LEU A 91 6.71 12.44 -5.26
CA LEU A 91 6.59 11.63 -6.48
C LEU A 91 7.60 12.02 -7.56
N LEU A 92 8.24 13.19 -7.46
CA LEU A 92 9.29 13.61 -8.39
C LEU A 92 10.64 12.95 -8.12
N GLY A 93 10.81 12.30 -6.97
CA GLY A 93 12.02 11.52 -6.68
C GLY A 93 12.17 10.31 -7.61
N ILE A 94 13.42 9.95 -7.94
CA ILE A 94 13.76 8.91 -8.93
C ILE A 94 13.00 7.60 -8.65
N LYS A 95 12.91 7.18 -7.37
CA LYS A 95 12.26 5.91 -7.00
C LYS A 95 10.73 5.98 -6.96
N SER A 96 10.16 7.13 -6.60
CA SER A 96 8.70 7.31 -6.59
C SER A 96 8.16 7.76 -7.95
N GLY A 97 9.02 8.32 -8.80
CA GLY A 97 8.68 8.75 -10.16
C GLY A 97 8.26 7.59 -11.09
N VAL A 98 8.54 6.34 -10.70
CA VAL A 98 8.13 5.15 -11.48
C VAL A 98 6.61 5.03 -11.64
N VAL A 99 5.80 5.65 -10.76
CA VAL A 99 4.35 5.71 -10.94
C VAL A 99 3.96 6.48 -12.21
N TYR A 100 4.73 7.48 -12.62
CA TYR A 100 4.49 8.20 -13.87
C TYR A 100 4.86 7.36 -15.09
N GLN A 101 5.85 6.50 -14.99
CA GLN A 101 6.18 5.54 -16.04
C GLN A 101 5.06 4.48 -16.18
N TRP A 102 4.50 4.01 -15.07
CA TRP A 102 3.31 3.16 -15.08
C TRP A 102 2.10 3.88 -15.69
N LEU A 103 1.83 5.14 -15.33
CA LEU A 103 0.77 5.95 -15.94
C LEU A 103 0.98 6.13 -17.44
N GLN A 104 2.24 6.25 -17.89
CA GLN A 104 2.55 6.32 -19.32
C GLN A 104 2.15 5.01 -20.01
N ARG A 105 2.51 3.83 -19.46
CA ARG A 105 2.07 2.52 -20.02
C ARG A 105 0.55 2.43 -20.06
N LEU A 106 -0.11 2.87 -19.00
CA LEU A 106 -1.58 2.90 -18.93
C LEU A 106 -2.18 3.82 -20.00
N THR A 107 -1.56 4.97 -20.26
CA THR A 107 -1.96 5.92 -21.32
C THR A 107 -1.82 5.29 -22.71
N GLU A 108 -0.67 4.68 -23.00
CA GLU A 108 -0.37 4.00 -24.26
C GLU A 108 -1.36 2.86 -24.56
N ARG A 109 -1.89 2.23 -23.51
CA ARG A 109 -2.89 1.16 -23.61
C ARG A 109 -4.34 1.66 -23.61
N GLY A 110 -4.59 2.97 -23.51
CA GLY A 110 -5.94 3.57 -23.59
C GLY A 110 -6.71 3.64 -22.27
N GLY A 111 -6.05 3.47 -21.12
CA GLY A 111 -6.61 3.72 -19.79
C GLY A 111 -7.82 2.86 -19.44
N ALA A 112 -8.88 3.49 -18.94
CA ALA A 112 -10.10 2.83 -18.44
C ALA A 112 -10.84 1.98 -19.49
N LYS A 113 -10.59 2.19 -20.78
CA LYS A 113 -11.19 1.39 -21.86
C LYS A 113 -10.69 -0.07 -21.88
N HIS A 114 -9.43 -0.29 -21.52
CA HIS A 114 -8.81 -1.61 -21.50
C HIS A 114 -8.67 -2.18 -20.10
N TYR A 115 -8.59 -1.30 -19.08
CA TYR A 115 -8.45 -1.65 -17.68
C TYR A 115 -9.51 -0.92 -16.87
N PRO A 116 -10.71 -1.48 -16.71
CA PRO A 116 -11.82 -0.80 -16.07
C PRO A 116 -11.57 -0.47 -14.59
N MET A 117 -10.61 -1.16 -13.94
CA MET A 117 -10.24 -0.88 -12.56
C MET A 117 -8.72 -0.80 -12.39
N ALA A 118 -8.28 0.14 -11.55
CA ALA A 118 -6.90 0.20 -11.07
C ALA A 118 -6.90 0.46 -9.57
N MET A 119 -6.01 -0.20 -8.84
CA MET A 119 -5.82 -0.02 -7.40
C MET A 119 -4.36 0.30 -7.11
N LEU A 120 -4.10 1.44 -6.48
CA LEU A 120 -2.78 1.82 -6.04
C LEU A 120 -2.73 1.86 -4.52
N GLU A 121 -1.58 1.50 -3.94
CA GLU A 121 -1.35 1.57 -2.51
C GLU A 121 -0.07 2.36 -2.21
N ASN A 122 -0.12 3.17 -1.15
CA ASN A 122 1.06 3.91 -0.69
C ASN A 122 0.95 4.27 0.80
N PRO A 123 2.06 4.59 1.50
CA PRO A 123 1.99 5.15 2.84
C PRO A 123 1.23 6.47 2.90
N MET A 124 0.64 6.76 4.07
CA MET A 124 -0.10 7.99 4.35
C MET A 124 0.68 9.29 4.10
N GLY A 125 2.01 9.22 4.03
CA GLY A 125 2.85 10.35 3.66
C GLY A 125 2.48 10.99 2.32
N LEU A 126 1.90 10.24 1.38
CA LEU A 126 1.44 10.73 0.09
C LEU A 126 0.37 11.84 0.23
N VAL A 127 -0.51 11.75 1.23
CA VAL A 127 -1.59 12.72 1.48
C VAL A 127 -1.05 14.11 1.84
N SER A 128 0.11 14.18 2.50
CA SER A 128 0.66 15.44 3.02
C SER A 128 1.89 15.96 2.26
N ARG A 129 2.52 15.10 1.45
CA ARG A 129 3.73 15.46 0.69
C ARG A 129 3.44 16.53 -0.34
N ASN A 130 4.41 17.43 -0.54
CA ASN A 130 4.27 18.57 -1.45
C ASN A 130 2.93 19.29 -1.23
N GLN A 131 2.55 19.47 0.06
CA GLN A 131 1.25 20.05 0.44
C GLN A 131 0.04 19.30 -0.15
N GLY A 132 0.18 18.02 -0.47
CA GLY A 132 -0.86 17.18 -1.06
C GLY A 132 -0.97 17.27 -2.59
N ASN A 133 -0.13 18.08 -3.24
CA ASN A 133 -0.18 18.25 -4.70
C ASN A 133 0.24 16.99 -5.46
N ASP A 134 1.14 16.16 -4.90
CA ASP A 134 1.57 14.91 -5.54
C ASP A 134 0.38 13.94 -5.71
N LEU A 135 -0.44 13.80 -4.68
CA LEU A 135 -1.65 12.98 -4.75
C LEU A 135 -2.68 13.59 -5.72
N ALA A 136 -2.81 14.91 -5.73
CA ALA A 136 -3.73 15.61 -6.62
C ALA A 136 -3.33 15.42 -8.10
N ASP A 137 -2.05 15.57 -8.45
CA ASP A 137 -1.55 15.33 -9.82
C ASP A 137 -1.76 13.89 -10.26
N LEU A 138 -1.48 12.92 -9.38
CA LEU A 138 -1.72 11.50 -9.67
C LEU A 138 -3.20 11.24 -9.99
N ILE A 139 -4.12 11.77 -9.19
CA ILE A 139 -5.56 11.59 -9.40
C ILE A 139 -6.02 12.33 -10.66
N GLN A 140 -5.53 13.54 -10.91
CA GLN A 140 -5.86 14.29 -12.13
C GLN A 140 -5.49 13.50 -13.38
N ARG A 141 -4.34 12.84 -13.39
CA ARG A 141 -3.92 11.96 -14.50
C ARG A 141 -4.82 10.74 -14.65
N LEU A 142 -5.19 10.09 -13.53
CA LEU A 142 -6.16 9.00 -13.57
C LEU A 142 -7.52 9.47 -14.10
N ASN A 143 -8.00 10.64 -13.66
CA ASN A 143 -9.23 11.23 -14.19
C ASN A 143 -9.16 11.51 -15.71
N SER A 144 -7.99 11.97 -16.20
CA SER A 144 -7.77 12.19 -17.63
C SER A 144 -7.78 10.90 -18.45
N LEU A 145 -7.44 9.76 -17.82
CA LEU A 145 -7.49 8.42 -18.40
C LEU A 145 -8.86 7.75 -18.33
N GLY A 146 -9.90 8.47 -17.90
CA GLY A 146 -11.28 7.99 -17.88
C GLY A 146 -11.74 7.37 -16.57
N TYR A 147 -10.97 7.55 -15.47
CA TYR A 147 -11.35 7.02 -14.16
C TYR A 147 -12.04 8.03 -13.27
N ALA A 148 -12.97 7.55 -12.45
CA ALA A 148 -13.37 8.17 -11.19
C ALA A 148 -12.57 7.53 -10.05
N VAL A 149 -12.20 8.29 -9.02
CA VAL A 149 -11.26 7.81 -7.99
C VAL A 149 -11.92 7.82 -6.62
N ASN A 150 -11.91 6.66 -5.96
CA ASN A 150 -12.20 6.53 -4.54
C ASN A 150 -10.89 6.46 -3.73
N LEU A 151 -10.85 7.17 -2.61
CA LEU A 151 -9.74 7.13 -1.67
C LEU A 151 -10.21 6.50 -0.36
N SER A 152 -9.40 5.60 0.18
CA SER A 152 -9.67 5.00 1.48
C SER A 152 -8.35 4.75 2.23
N VAL A 153 -8.41 4.71 3.54
CA VAL A 153 -7.29 4.33 4.39
C VAL A 153 -7.62 3.04 5.09
N VAL A 154 -6.71 2.09 5.02
CA VAL A 154 -6.81 0.83 5.77
C VAL A 154 -5.55 0.69 6.62
N ASP A 155 -5.73 0.41 7.91
CA ASP A 155 -4.64 0.12 8.83
C ASP A 155 -4.52 -1.39 9.03
N GLY A 156 -3.32 -1.92 8.86
CA GLY A 156 -3.00 -3.33 9.09
C GLY A 156 -3.39 -3.85 10.48
N LYS A 157 -3.52 -2.94 11.48
CA LYS A 157 -3.96 -3.29 12.84
C LYS A 157 -5.30 -4.01 12.91
N HIS A 158 -6.15 -3.88 11.91
CA HIS A 158 -7.44 -4.57 11.81
C HIS A 158 -7.32 -6.04 11.42
N PHE A 159 -6.14 -6.48 10.94
CA PHE A 159 -5.89 -7.83 10.45
C PHE A 159 -4.79 -8.53 11.24
N VAL A 160 -3.71 -7.80 11.56
CA VAL A 160 -2.51 -8.33 12.22
C VAL A 160 -2.09 -7.40 13.38
N PRO A 161 -1.30 -7.87 14.35
CA PRO A 161 -0.85 -7.07 15.48
C PRO A 161 0.22 -6.02 15.09
N GLN A 162 0.01 -5.32 13.97
CA GLN A 162 0.88 -4.27 13.47
C GLN A 162 0.06 -3.09 12.96
N SER A 163 0.24 -1.90 13.52
CA SER A 163 -0.31 -0.68 12.92
C SER A 163 0.51 -0.27 11.70
N ARG A 164 -0.13 -0.31 10.54
CA ARG A 164 0.46 0.03 9.24
C ARG A 164 -0.59 0.70 8.36
N PRO A 165 -0.94 1.97 8.61
CA PRO A 165 -1.93 2.68 7.80
C PRO A 165 -1.42 2.92 6.38
N ARG A 166 -2.28 2.64 5.39
CA ARG A 166 -2.02 2.80 3.96
C ARG A 166 -3.19 3.49 3.30
N ILE A 167 -2.88 4.41 2.38
CA ILE A 167 -3.87 4.95 1.47
C ILE A 167 -4.03 4.00 0.28
N PHE A 168 -5.26 3.67 -0.03
CA PHE A 168 -5.68 2.99 -1.24
C PHE A 168 -6.36 3.98 -2.17
N ILE A 169 -5.93 3.98 -3.42
CA ILE A 169 -6.44 4.81 -4.49
C ILE A 169 -7.10 3.85 -5.48
N SER A 170 -8.42 3.74 -5.40
CA SER A 170 -9.21 2.86 -6.27
C SER A 170 -9.77 3.66 -7.43
N ALA A 171 -9.23 3.45 -8.62
CA ALA A 171 -9.65 4.08 -9.85
C ALA A 171 -10.61 3.14 -10.60
N ILE A 172 -11.78 3.65 -10.96
CA ILE A 172 -12.88 2.88 -11.57
C ILE A 172 -13.31 3.61 -12.81
N ALA A 173 -13.52 2.90 -13.94
CA ALA A 173 -14.05 3.49 -15.15
C ALA A 173 -15.30 4.31 -14.85
N ARG A 174 -15.41 5.53 -15.41
CA ARG A 174 -16.49 6.48 -15.07
C ARG A 174 -17.85 5.88 -15.23
N ASP A 175 -18.09 5.24 -16.37
CA ASP A 175 -19.41 4.66 -16.70
C ASP A 175 -19.83 3.60 -15.67
N ALA A 176 -18.85 2.85 -15.12
CA ALA A 176 -19.11 1.88 -14.08
C ALA A 176 -19.29 2.55 -12.70
N ALA A 177 -18.57 3.65 -12.44
CA ALA A 177 -18.63 4.36 -11.17
C ALA A 177 -19.96 5.09 -10.96
N GLU A 178 -20.54 5.67 -12.01
CA GLU A 178 -21.78 6.47 -11.95
C GLU A 178 -22.97 5.72 -11.35
N ASN A 179 -23.01 4.41 -11.50
CA ASN A 179 -24.10 3.56 -11.01
C ASN A 179 -23.93 3.10 -9.54
N VAL A 180 -22.72 3.22 -8.98
CA VAL A 180 -22.38 2.60 -7.69
C VAL A 180 -21.87 3.62 -6.68
N TYR A 181 -21.31 4.73 -7.13
CA TYR A 181 -20.62 5.71 -6.31
C TYR A 181 -21.25 7.09 -6.42
N SER A 182 -21.22 7.84 -5.33
CA SER A 182 -21.60 9.24 -5.29
C SER A 182 -20.38 10.14 -5.46
N ARG A 183 -20.50 11.21 -6.23
CA ARG A 183 -19.43 12.20 -6.37
C ARG A 183 -19.16 12.92 -5.04
N ILE A 184 -17.89 13.04 -4.69
CA ILE A 184 -17.45 13.84 -3.54
C ILE A 184 -17.23 15.29 -4.02
N THR A 185 -17.82 16.24 -3.29
CA THR A 185 -17.58 17.67 -3.40
C THR A 185 -17.22 18.21 -2.01
N SER A 186 -16.77 19.44 -1.92
CA SER A 186 -16.54 20.08 -0.60
C SER A 186 -17.81 20.08 0.28
N ALA A 187 -19.00 20.15 -0.33
CA ALA A 187 -20.28 20.10 0.35
C ALA A 187 -20.66 18.70 0.88
N SER A 188 -20.05 17.63 0.32
CA SER A 188 -20.30 16.24 0.77
C SER A 188 -19.52 15.88 2.03
N LEU A 189 -18.61 16.74 2.48
CA LEU A 189 -17.73 16.48 3.62
C LEU A 189 -18.34 17.04 4.91
N PRO A 190 -18.03 16.45 6.06
CA PRO A 190 -17.16 15.29 6.27
C PRO A 190 -17.85 13.95 6.00
N LEU A 191 -17.07 12.96 5.51
CA LEU A 191 -17.53 11.59 5.38
C LEU A 191 -17.59 10.91 6.77
N HIS A 192 -18.62 10.09 6.99
CA HIS A 192 -18.94 9.57 8.32
C HIS A 192 -17.96 8.51 8.85
N ASN A 193 -17.44 7.64 7.99
CA ASN A 193 -16.51 6.60 8.42
C ASN A 193 -15.10 7.15 8.63
N LYS A 194 -14.78 7.56 9.87
CA LYS A 194 -13.50 8.17 10.24
C LYS A 194 -12.32 7.19 10.23
N GLU A 195 -12.57 5.90 10.27
CA GLU A 195 -11.50 4.88 10.17
C GLU A 195 -10.99 4.81 8.73
N ILE A 196 -11.90 4.78 7.77
CA ILE A 196 -11.58 4.73 6.33
C ILE A 196 -11.22 6.13 5.79
N TYR A 197 -11.87 7.17 6.31
CA TYR A 197 -11.62 8.57 5.94
C TYR A 197 -11.08 9.37 7.14
N PRO A 198 -9.84 9.14 7.58
CA PRO A 198 -9.27 9.86 8.72
C PRO A 198 -9.11 11.37 8.42
N SER A 199 -9.06 12.17 9.48
CA SER A 199 -9.03 13.64 9.40
C SER A 199 -8.00 14.21 8.39
N PRO A 200 -6.75 13.70 8.28
CA PRO A 200 -5.81 14.20 7.28
C PRO A 200 -6.31 14.00 5.84
N LEU A 201 -6.93 12.85 5.54
CA LEU A 201 -7.49 12.58 4.22
C LEU A 201 -8.69 13.47 3.93
N GLN A 202 -9.59 13.65 4.89
CA GLN A 202 -10.76 14.54 4.73
C GLN A 202 -10.35 16.00 4.51
N LYS A 203 -9.32 16.49 5.21
CA LYS A 203 -8.76 17.83 4.98
C LYS A 203 -8.19 17.98 3.56
N TRP A 204 -7.52 16.95 3.08
CA TRP A 204 -7.02 16.92 1.70
C TRP A 204 -8.18 16.93 0.71
N MET A 205 -9.20 16.08 0.90
CA MET A 205 -10.39 16.06 0.04
C MET A 205 -11.10 17.41 0.02
N ALA A 206 -11.28 18.07 1.16
CA ALA A 206 -11.92 19.39 1.23
C ALA A 206 -11.21 20.44 0.36
N ARG A 207 -9.89 20.30 0.19
CA ARG A 207 -9.11 21.22 -0.65
C ARG A 207 -9.22 20.91 -2.14
N PHE A 208 -9.30 19.65 -2.53
CA PHE A 208 -9.14 19.22 -3.93
C PHE A 208 -10.39 18.61 -4.57
N ALA A 209 -11.44 18.32 -3.77
CA ALA A 209 -12.60 17.58 -4.28
C ALA A 209 -13.38 18.30 -5.39
N ASN A 210 -13.32 19.62 -5.47
CA ASN A 210 -14.01 20.37 -6.53
C ASN A 210 -13.28 20.30 -7.87
N ASP A 211 -11.96 20.11 -7.85
CA ASP A 211 -11.10 20.11 -9.04
C ASP A 211 -10.88 18.69 -9.60
N LEU A 212 -11.17 17.66 -8.78
CA LEU A 212 -10.94 16.27 -9.10
C LEU A 212 -12.26 15.48 -9.18
N LEU A 213 -12.29 14.43 -9.99
CA LEU A 213 -13.40 13.48 -9.99
C LEU A 213 -13.17 12.43 -8.89
N LEU A 214 -13.55 12.78 -7.68
CA LEU A 214 -13.56 11.90 -6.52
C LEU A 214 -14.96 11.33 -6.30
N VAL A 215 -15.00 10.06 -5.89
CA VAL A 215 -16.24 9.35 -5.61
C VAL A 215 -16.15 8.59 -4.28
N ALA A 216 -17.27 8.40 -3.61
CA ALA A 216 -17.38 7.55 -2.43
C ALA A 216 -18.57 6.62 -2.56
N GLN A 217 -18.45 5.45 -1.97
CA GLN A 217 -19.55 4.50 -1.84
C GLN A 217 -20.49 4.98 -0.73
N ALA A 218 -21.80 4.85 -0.92
CA ALA A 218 -22.82 5.26 0.04
C ALA A 218 -22.67 4.51 1.38
N SER A 219 -22.30 3.23 1.34
CA SER A 219 -21.97 2.42 2.50
C SER A 219 -20.57 1.84 2.35
N THR A 220 -19.67 2.22 3.23
CA THR A 220 -18.35 1.58 3.34
C THR A 220 -18.45 0.32 4.19
N PRO A 221 -17.83 -0.80 3.81
CA PRO A 221 -17.78 -1.97 4.67
C PRO A 221 -17.09 -1.63 5.99
N SER A 222 -17.57 -2.23 7.10
CA SER A 222 -16.85 -2.17 8.37
C SER A 222 -15.53 -2.91 8.26
N LEU A 223 -14.49 -2.35 8.87
CA LEU A 223 -13.22 -3.07 9.02
C LEU A 223 -13.41 -4.21 10.03
N PRO A 224 -12.77 -5.36 9.82
CA PRO A 224 -12.90 -6.49 10.73
C PRO A 224 -12.25 -6.19 12.08
N GLU A 225 -12.76 -6.83 13.12
CA GLU A 225 -12.05 -6.91 14.40
C GLU A 225 -10.90 -7.91 14.29
N ARG A 226 -9.74 -7.50 14.75
CA ARG A 226 -8.55 -8.35 14.75
C ARG A 226 -8.66 -9.42 15.83
N HIS A 227 -8.52 -10.69 15.44
CA HIS A 227 -8.45 -11.83 16.35
C HIS A 227 -7.02 -12.26 16.67
N LEU A 228 -6.05 -12.02 15.76
CA LEU A 228 -4.65 -12.37 15.95
C LEU A 228 -3.96 -11.50 16.99
N GLN A 229 -3.25 -12.14 17.92
CA GLN A 229 -2.35 -11.51 18.87
C GLN A 229 -0.90 -11.59 18.37
N LEU A 230 0.02 -10.82 18.97
CA LEU A 230 1.43 -10.88 18.58
C LEU A 230 2.03 -12.27 18.78
N VAL A 231 1.64 -12.95 19.84
CA VAL A 231 2.13 -14.31 20.16
C VAL A 231 1.77 -15.32 19.05
N ASP A 232 0.62 -15.16 18.39
CA ASP A 232 0.19 -16.03 17.30
C ASP A 232 1.05 -15.86 16.02
N CYS A 233 1.80 -14.77 15.94
CA CYS A 233 2.69 -14.44 14.82
C CYS A 233 4.15 -14.79 15.10
N LEU A 234 4.47 -15.36 16.26
CA LEU A 234 5.84 -15.65 16.66
C LEU A 234 6.11 -17.14 16.60
N SER A 235 7.15 -17.53 15.88
CA SER A 235 7.71 -18.89 15.93
C SER A 235 8.68 -18.98 17.08
N LEU A 236 8.26 -19.55 18.22
CA LEU A 236 9.06 -19.63 19.44
C LEU A 236 9.92 -20.91 19.49
N ASP A 237 9.59 -21.90 18.68
CA ASP A 237 10.21 -23.23 18.73
C ASP A 237 11.50 -23.31 17.90
N ASP A 238 11.70 -22.35 17.00
CA ASP A 238 12.82 -22.35 16.04
C ASP A 238 13.99 -21.49 16.54
N LYS A 239 14.65 -21.96 17.60
CA LYS A 239 15.80 -21.25 18.22
C LYS A 239 17.09 -21.30 17.40
N ASN A 240 17.14 -22.09 16.33
CA ASN A 240 18.36 -22.40 15.57
C ASN A 240 18.33 -21.98 14.10
N ASP A 241 17.33 -21.24 13.64
CA ASP A 241 17.22 -20.83 12.23
C ASP A 241 18.10 -19.62 11.86
N GLY A 242 18.86 -19.08 12.83
CA GLY A 242 19.68 -17.89 12.62
C GLY A 242 18.91 -16.57 12.54
N SER A 243 17.59 -16.58 12.74
CA SER A 243 16.75 -15.37 12.69
C SER A 243 16.78 -14.55 13.99
N TRP A 244 17.25 -15.16 15.08
CA TRP A 244 17.37 -14.49 16.38
C TRP A 244 18.60 -13.60 16.44
N ALA A 245 18.41 -12.40 16.99
CA ALA A 245 19.51 -11.50 17.26
C ALA A 245 20.51 -12.13 18.24
N SER A 246 21.81 -11.95 18.00
CA SER A 246 22.87 -12.33 18.94
C SER A 246 22.73 -11.57 20.26
N GLU A 247 23.40 -12.03 21.29
CA GLU A 247 23.43 -11.33 22.60
C GLU A 247 23.97 -9.90 22.46
N GLU A 248 24.98 -9.69 21.62
CA GLU A 248 25.55 -8.37 21.32
C GLU A 248 24.57 -7.47 20.62
N GLU A 249 23.87 -7.97 19.58
CA GLU A 249 22.82 -7.22 18.87
C GLU A 249 21.67 -6.89 19.80
N THR A 250 21.23 -7.84 20.62
CA THR A 250 20.17 -7.63 21.62
C THR A 250 20.57 -6.56 22.62
N LYS A 251 21.80 -6.59 23.14
CA LYS A 251 22.32 -5.57 24.01
C LYS A 251 22.35 -4.20 23.34
N ASN A 252 22.84 -4.13 22.11
CA ASN A 252 22.85 -2.88 21.34
C ASN A 252 21.43 -2.31 21.11
N ILE A 253 20.43 -3.16 20.89
CA ILE A 253 19.04 -2.73 20.78
C ILE A 253 18.56 -2.13 22.09
N ILE A 254 18.81 -2.80 23.22
CA ILE A 254 18.39 -2.36 24.56
C ILE A 254 19.09 -1.05 24.96
N ASP A 255 20.40 -0.95 24.76
CA ASP A 255 21.20 0.23 25.10
C ASP A 255 20.77 1.49 24.28
N ASN A 256 20.16 1.29 23.13
CA ASN A 256 19.61 2.36 22.30
C ASN A 256 18.16 2.73 22.62
N LEU A 257 17.51 2.05 23.58
CA LEU A 257 16.18 2.44 24.03
C LEU A 257 16.28 3.68 24.93
N VAL A 258 15.46 4.69 24.65
CA VAL A 258 15.45 5.94 25.42
C VAL A 258 14.02 6.36 25.80
N GLY A 259 13.91 7.10 26.90
CA GLY A 259 12.65 7.69 27.36
C GLY A 259 11.50 6.66 27.51
N PRO A 260 10.32 6.98 26.97
CA PRO A 260 9.14 6.11 27.13
C PRO A 260 9.30 4.67 26.63
N HIS A 261 10.22 4.44 25.68
CA HIS A 261 10.48 3.09 25.16
C HIS A 261 11.25 2.24 26.19
N LEU A 262 12.25 2.80 26.83
CA LEU A 262 13.00 2.14 27.89
C LEU A 262 12.10 1.86 29.11
N GLU A 263 11.27 2.82 29.51
CA GLU A 263 10.31 2.64 30.60
C GLU A 263 9.32 1.49 30.32
N ARG A 264 8.77 1.44 29.11
CA ARG A 264 7.88 0.35 28.68
C ARG A 264 8.61 -0.99 28.69
N PHE A 265 9.81 -1.04 28.15
CA PHE A 265 10.63 -2.24 28.10
C PHE A 265 10.87 -2.78 29.52
N ASN A 266 11.34 -1.94 30.45
CA ASN A 266 11.57 -2.32 31.84
C ASN A 266 10.28 -2.81 32.52
N LYS A 267 9.14 -2.15 32.25
CA LYS A 267 7.85 -2.56 32.79
C LYS A 267 7.40 -3.93 32.24
N MET A 268 7.70 -4.21 30.98
CA MET A 268 7.37 -5.49 30.35
C MET A 268 8.26 -6.62 30.88
N LEU A 269 9.54 -6.37 31.16
CA LEU A 269 10.45 -7.36 31.77
C LEU A 269 10.00 -7.83 33.17
N CYS A 270 9.27 -6.99 33.89
CA CYS A 270 8.72 -7.34 35.21
C CYS A 270 7.44 -8.16 35.14
N SER A 271 6.89 -8.42 33.95
CA SER A 271 5.67 -9.19 33.77
C SER A 271 5.98 -10.66 33.48
N PRO A 272 5.53 -11.63 34.30
CA PRO A 272 5.89 -13.04 34.15
C PRO A 272 5.32 -13.70 32.89
N HIS A 273 4.40 -13.04 32.18
CA HIS A 273 3.70 -13.60 31.02
C HIS A 273 3.83 -12.74 29.76
N THR A 274 4.74 -11.76 29.75
CA THR A 274 4.81 -10.83 28.61
C THR A 274 6.06 -11.11 27.77
N MET A 275 5.84 -11.39 26.50
CA MET A 275 6.91 -11.38 25.52
C MET A 275 7.22 -9.94 25.15
N VAL A 276 8.49 -9.59 25.15
CA VAL A 276 8.97 -8.25 24.77
C VAL A 276 9.39 -8.31 23.31
N ALA A 277 8.68 -7.57 22.47
CA ALA A 277 9.08 -7.31 21.11
C ALA A 277 9.39 -5.83 20.95
N THR A 278 10.53 -5.50 20.35
CA THR A 278 10.87 -4.12 19.99
C THR A 278 11.16 -4.02 18.52
N ILE A 279 10.65 -2.95 17.89
CA ILE A 279 11.01 -2.59 16.51
C ILE A 279 11.99 -1.44 16.63
N ALA A 280 13.27 -1.70 16.35
CA ALA A 280 14.27 -0.66 16.21
C ALA A 280 13.96 0.15 14.94
N ARG A 281 13.53 1.40 15.09
CA ARG A 281 13.49 2.35 13.98
C ARG A 281 14.92 2.76 13.64
N ARG A 282 15.27 2.80 12.35
CA ARG A 282 16.56 3.33 11.90
C ARG A 282 16.74 4.74 12.46
N GLY A 283 17.81 4.94 13.20
CA GLY A 283 18.17 6.24 13.76
C GLY A 283 18.27 7.29 12.66
N ARG A 284 17.73 8.48 12.91
CA ARG A 284 17.95 9.65 12.06
C ARG A 284 19.20 10.37 12.52
N GLN A 285 19.95 10.92 11.58
CA GLN A 285 21.10 11.76 11.85
C GLN A 285 20.65 13.22 11.94
N LYS A 286 21.00 13.93 13.01
CA LYS A 286 20.85 15.36 13.11
C LYS A 286 21.86 16.06 12.22
N ALA A 287 21.68 17.36 11.97
CA ALA A 287 22.63 18.18 11.21
C ALA A 287 24.04 18.22 11.83
N ASP A 288 24.15 17.96 13.12
CA ASP A 288 25.42 17.88 13.89
C ASP A 288 26.08 16.49 13.79
N GLY A 289 25.56 15.57 13.01
CA GLY A 289 26.06 14.21 12.85
C GLY A 289 25.62 13.21 13.92
N THR A 290 24.96 13.64 15.00
CA THR A 290 24.46 12.74 16.03
C THR A 290 23.26 11.94 15.54
N ARG A 291 23.23 10.63 15.85
CA ARG A 291 22.07 9.76 15.54
C ARG A 291 21.09 9.80 16.71
N PHE A 292 19.82 9.86 16.38
CA PHE A 292 18.73 9.70 17.35
C PHE A 292 17.67 8.76 16.80
N ASN A 293 17.10 7.95 17.67
CA ASN A 293 15.95 7.11 17.32
C ASN A 293 14.70 7.99 17.38
N ALA A 294 14.15 8.31 16.22
CA ALA A 294 12.85 9.00 16.14
C ALA A 294 11.77 8.04 16.66
N ALA A 295 11.09 8.43 17.72
CA ALA A 295 9.91 7.76 18.24
C ALA A 295 8.76 7.79 17.24
#